data_bd9c2c3ed92ff40561d56fb392fc1db4
#
_entry.id   bd9c2c3ed92ff40561d56fb392fc1db4
#
_cell.length_a   1.000
_cell.length_b   1.000
_cell.length_c   1.000
_cell.angle_alpha   90.00
_cell.angle_beta   90.00
_cell.angle_gamma   90.00
#
_symmetry.space_group_name_H-M   'P 1'
#
loop_
_entity.id
_entity.type
_entity.pdbx_description
1 polymer ?
#
loop_
_entity_poly.entity_id
_entity_poly.type
_entity_poly.pdbx_seq_one_letter_code
_entity_poly.pdbx_strand_id
1 'polypeptide(L)'
;MKTYIGYLIFMCSLLLCSCQQTTSNPRFYDEGVSQELATLRKQEIKELKYKLYFSIPEQKSVPVNGEITIEFNLDAPQEIILDFREKPEKIKSVSVNGQTARYEFHNEHIILPEKNIVEGKNNITIKFIAGNQSLNRNDEFLYTLLVPDRARTLFPCFEQPNLKATFSLRLDIPTEWKAVSNTYITKEETKGNCKTVTFAPTEPLSTYLFSFVTGKLEHQEYIEGNRKISAYYRETDSKKVAQLDTIFKQVTASLNWLEEYTNVPYPFAKYDFIILPGFQYGGMEHTGATLYNDTQMFLSENPTPDEELRRTQLIAVSYTHLRAHETLAN
;
A
#
# COMPACT_ATOMS: atom_id res chain seq x y z
N MET A 1 59.85 -35.58 30.50
CA MET A 1 59.41 -35.09 29.19
C MET A 1 58.04 -35.64 28.73
N LYS A 2 57.65 -36.86 29.10
CA LYS A 2 56.36 -37.45 28.71
C LYS A 2 55.15 -36.90 29.48
N THR A 3 55.28 -36.35 30.66
CA THR A 3 54.21 -35.84 31.51
C THR A 3 53.71 -34.44 31.09
N TYR A 4 54.55 -33.61 30.48
CA TYR A 4 54.20 -32.25 30.05
C TYR A 4 53.42 -32.22 28.73
N ILE A 5 53.57 -33.25 27.88
CA ILE A 5 52.87 -33.37 26.60
C ILE A 5 51.38 -33.69 26.82
N GLY A 6 51.05 -34.47 27.86
CA GLY A 6 49.68 -34.81 28.25
C GLY A 6 48.88 -33.59 28.73
N TYR A 7 49.51 -32.68 29.49
CA TYR A 7 48.84 -31.44 29.92
C TYR A 7 48.64 -30.42 28.80
N LEU A 8 49.56 -30.38 27.83
CA LEU A 8 49.42 -29.47 26.70
C LEU A 8 48.28 -29.89 25.75
N ILE A 9 48.11 -31.19 25.53
CA ILE A 9 47.02 -31.76 24.71
C ILE A 9 45.65 -31.58 25.40
N PHE A 10 45.59 -31.72 26.73
CA PHE A 10 44.37 -31.52 27.51
C PHE A 10 43.97 -30.04 27.58
N MET A 11 44.93 -29.11 27.61
CA MET A 11 44.67 -27.67 27.59
C MET A 11 44.26 -27.18 26.20
N CYS A 12 44.76 -27.75 25.11
CA CYS A 12 44.29 -27.45 23.75
C CYS A 12 42.86 -27.99 23.46
N SER A 13 42.49 -29.13 24.06
CA SER A 13 41.12 -29.65 23.88
C SER A 13 40.05 -28.84 24.63
N LEU A 14 40.41 -28.11 25.69
CA LEU A 14 39.50 -27.18 26.41
C LEU A 14 39.32 -25.84 25.71
N LEU A 15 40.22 -25.45 24.79
CA LEU A 15 40.10 -24.23 24.00
C LEU A 15 39.24 -24.39 22.73
N LEU A 16 38.92 -25.62 22.32
CA LEU A 16 38.08 -25.89 21.17
C LEU A 16 36.57 -25.96 21.50
N CYS A 17 36.17 -25.82 22.75
CA CYS A 17 34.77 -25.92 23.19
C CYS A 17 34.11 -24.58 23.46
N SER A 18 34.63 -23.45 22.97
CA SER A 18 34.07 -22.12 23.24
C SER A 18 33.73 -21.34 21.96
N CYS A 19 33.24 -22.04 20.94
CA CYS A 19 32.37 -21.41 19.93
C CYS A 19 30.95 -21.94 20.12
N GLN A 20 30.32 -21.63 21.23
CA GLN A 20 28.88 -21.52 21.24
C GLN A 20 28.55 -20.31 20.34
N GLN A 21 28.21 -20.58 19.09
CA GLN A 21 27.32 -19.68 18.37
C GLN A 21 26.12 -19.50 19.28
N THR A 22 26.01 -18.36 19.92
CA THR A 22 24.73 -17.86 20.41
C THR A 22 23.84 -17.78 19.19
N THR A 23 23.07 -18.82 18.93
CA THR A 23 21.90 -18.74 18.06
C THR A 23 21.01 -17.74 18.75
N SER A 24 21.13 -16.45 18.39
CA SER A 24 20.12 -15.46 18.73
C SER A 24 18.81 -16.03 18.22
N ASN A 25 17.82 -16.16 19.09
CA ASN A 25 16.47 -16.54 18.66
C ASN A 25 16.08 -15.61 17.50
N PRO A 26 15.50 -16.16 16.42
CA PRO A 26 15.06 -15.33 15.30
C PRO A 26 14.18 -14.20 15.82
N ARG A 27 14.44 -12.97 15.37
CA ARG A 27 13.71 -11.76 15.79
C ARG A 27 12.37 -11.61 15.07
N PHE A 28 11.62 -12.70 14.94
CA PHE A 28 10.36 -12.74 14.20
C PHE A 28 9.23 -11.95 14.86
N TYR A 29 9.28 -11.79 16.17
CA TYR A 29 8.23 -11.18 16.97
C TYR A 29 8.63 -9.82 17.56
N ASP A 30 9.75 -9.27 17.13
CA ASP A 30 10.14 -7.91 17.50
C ASP A 30 9.18 -6.90 16.86
N GLU A 31 9.04 -5.73 17.46
CA GLU A 31 8.27 -4.64 16.88
C GLU A 31 8.79 -4.27 15.49
N GLY A 32 7.90 -4.11 14.53
CA GLY A 32 8.26 -3.89 13.13
C GLY A 32 8.51 -5.18 12.37
N VAL A 33 9.21 -5.09 11.24
CA VAL A 33 9.55 -6.23 10.38
C VAL A 33 11.07 -6.42 10.41
N SER A 34 11.54 -7.44 11.11
CA SER A 34 12.97 -7.77 11.14
C SER A 34 13.45 -8.28 9.79
N GLN A 35 14.76 -8.19 9.55
CA GLN A 35 15.37 -8.73 8.32
C GLN A 35 15.15 -10.23 8.19
N GLU A 36 15.18 -10.95 9.31
CA GLU A 36 14.97 -12.39 9.37
C GLU A 36 13.53 -12.75 8.97
N LEU A 37 12.53 -12.02 9.50
CA LEU A 37 11.12 -12.22 9.16
C LEU A 37 10.86 -11.88 7.70
N ALA A 38 11.43 -10.78 7.19
CA ALA A 38 11.29 -10.38 5.79
C ALA A 38 11.90 -11.41 4.84
N THR A 39 13.05 -11.99 5.20
CA THR A 39 13.72 -13.03 4.42
C THR A 39 12.88 -14.30 4.38
N LEU A 40 12.39 -14.76 5.53
CA LEU A 40 11.50 -15.93 5.61
C LEU A 40 10.26 -15.75 4.73
N ARG A 41 9.54 -14.64 4.88
CA ARG A 41 8.33 -14.34 4.10
C ARG A 41 8.60 -14.33 2.60
N LYS A 42 9.72 -13.73 2.17
CA LYS A 42 10.09 -13.66 0.75
C LYS A 42 10.40 -15.03 0.15
N GLN A 43 10.95 -15.95 0.92
CA GLN A 43 11.27 -17.30 0.49
C GLN A 43 10.03 -18.18 0.40
N GLU A 44 9.14 -18.08 1.37
CA GLU A 44 8.05 -19.03 1.58
C GLU A 44 6.73 -18.60 0.94
N ILE A 45 6.40 -17.30 0.95
CA ILE A 45 5.10 -16.81 0.49
C ILE A 45 5.11 -16.57 -1.02
N LYS A 46 4.22 -17.27 -1.74
CA LYS A 46 4.08 -17.21 -3.20
C LYS A 46 2.67 -16.77 -3.59
N GLU A 47 2.53 -16.14 -4.75
CA GLU A 47 1.24 -15.74 -5.36
C GLU A 47 0.34 -14.93 -4.44
N LEU A 48 0.91 -13.99 -3.69
CA LEU A 48 0.22 -13.19 -2.69
C LEU A 48 -0.85 -12.28 -3.33
N LYS A 49 -2.06 -12.32 -2.76
CA LYS A 49 -3.20 -11.49 -3.15
C LYS A 49 -3.93 -10.95 -1.94
N TYR A 50 -4.30 -9.69 -2.00
CA TYR A 50 -5.16 -9.02 -1.01
C TYR A 50 -6.52 -8.68 -1.63
N LYS A 51 -7.60 -9.07 -0.97
CA LYS A 51 -8.96 -8.64 -1.28
C LYS A 51 -9.45 -7.80 -0.11
N LEU A 52 -9.54 -6.49 -0.33
CA LEU A 52 -9.88 -5.50 0.68
C LEU A 52 -11.30 -4.99 0.49
N TYR A 53 -12.00 -4.87 1.60
CA TYR A 53 -13.28 -4.20 1.70
C TYR A 53 -13.23 -3.17 2.84
N PHE A 54 -13.76 -1.97 2.58
CA PHE A 54 -13.96 -0.96 3.60
C PHE A 54 -15.36 -0.38 3.52
N SER A 55 -16.03 -0.27 4.67
CA SER A 55 -17.26 0.49 4.84
C SER A 55 -16.93 1.85 5.44
N ILE A 56 -17.08 2.89 4.64
CA ILE A 56 -16.65 4.25 4.92
C ILE A 56 -17.87 5.12 5.23
N PRO A 57 -18.11 5.46 6.49
CA PRO A 57 -19.18 6.38 6.87
C PRO A 57 -18.82 7.82 6.54
N GLU A 58 -19.82 8.67 6.27
CA GLU A 58 -19.60 10.10 5.99
C GLU A 58 -18.98 10.81 7.21
N GLN A 59 -19.49 10.55 8.40
CA GLN A 59 -19.01 11.19 9.62
C GLN A 59 -17.64 10.66 10.04
N LYS A 60 -16.67 11.56 10.19
CA LYS A 60 -15.29 11.23 10.64
C LYS A 60 -15.26 10.50 11.99
N SER A 61 -16.17 10.81 12.89
CA SER A 61 -16.26 10.20 14.23
C SER A 61 -16.64 8.72 14.23
N VAL A 62 -17.28 8.23 13.16
CA VAL A 62 -17.69 6.83 13.03
C VAL A 62 -16.52 6.01 12.49
N PRO A 63 -16.14 4.89 13.16
CA PRO A 63 -15.05 4.04 12.70
C PRO A 63 -15.27 3.46 11.30
N VAL A 64 -14.19 3.32 10.55
CA VAL A 64 -14.18 2.58 9.28
C VAL A 64 -14.03 1.10 9.59
N ASN A 65 -15.00 0.28 9.17
CA ASN A 65 -14.89 -1.16 9.26
C ASN A 65 -14.23 -1.71 8.00
N GLY A 66 -13.38 -2.71 8.19
CA GLY A 66 -12.67 -3.38 7.10
C GLY A 66 -12.81 -4.90 7.18
N GLU A 67 -12.67 -5.51 6.03
CA GLU A 67 -12.45 -6.94 5.88
C GLU A 67 -11.32 -7.14 4.87
N ILE A 68 -10.39 -8.01 5.18
CA ILE A 68 -9.32 -8.42 4.27
C ILE A 68 -9.34 -9.93 4.11
N THR A 69 -9.19 -10.39 2.87
CA THR A 69 -8.86 -11.77 2.56
C THR A 69 -7.46 -11.79 1.93
N ILE A 70 -6.55 -12.53 2.56
CA ILE A 70 -5.16 -12.71 2.16
C ILE A 70 -5.03 -14.11 1.57
N GLU A 71 -4.77 -14.22 0.28
CA GLU A 71 -4.56 -15.49 -0.42
C GLU A 71 -3.08 -15.63 -0.77
N PHE A 72 -2.51 -16.80 -0.54
CA PHE A 72 -1.11 -17.12 -0.86
C PHE A 72 -0.90 -18.63 -0.94
N ASN A 73 0.24 -19.04 -1.52
CA ASN A 73 0.68 -20.42 -1.58
C ASN A 73 1.93 -20.64 -0.74
N LEU A 74 2.05 -21.84 -0.13
CA LEU A 74 3.21 -22.31 0.63
C LEU A 74 3.66 -23.68 0.13
N ASP A 75 4.96 -23.94 0.22
CA ASP A 75 5.51 -25.28 -0.07
C ASP A 75 5.32 -26.26 1.08
N ALA A 76 5.18 -25.79 2.31
CA ALA A 76 4.90 -26.58 3.51
C ALA A 76 4.12 -25.76 4.55
N PRO A 77 3.34 -26.40 5.45
CA PRO A 77 2.70 -25.71 6.56
C PRO A 77 3.74 -25.05 7.47
N GLN A 78 3.44 -23.82 7.92
CA GLN A 78 4.26 -23.10 8.89
C GLN A 78 3.42 -22.05 9.62
N GLU A 79 3.98 -21.46 10.67
CA GLU A 79 3.39 -20.32 11.35
C GLU A 79 3.34 -19.11 10.41
N ILE A 80 2.22 -18.38 10.40
CA ILE A 80 2.05 -17.15 9.63
C ILE A 80 1.98 -15.95 10.57
N ILE A 81 2.85 -14.98 10.33
CA ILE A 81 2.95 -13.73 11.08
C ILE A 81 2.52 -12.61 10.16
N LEU A 82 1.41 -11.94 10.47
CA LEU A 82 0.92 -10.74 9.77
C LEU A 82 1.19 -9.52 10.64
N ASP A 83 1.35 -8.36 10.01
CA ASP A 83 1.57 -7.10 10.70
C ASP A 83 0.27 -6.29 10.79
N PHE A 84 -0.06 -5.79 11.98
CA PHE A 84 -1.17 -4.89 12.22
C PHE A 84 -0.85 -3.97 13.41
N ARG A 85 -0.39 -2.77 13.10
CA ARG A 85 0.07 -1.77 14.08
C ARG A 85 -1.10 -1.03 14.71
N GLU A 86 -1.99 -1.80 15.33
CA GLU A 86 -3.17 -1.32 16.03
C GLU A 86 -3.42 -2.16 17.28
N LYS A 87 -4.38 -1.77 18.09
CA LYS A 87 -4.76 -2.52 19.30
C LYS A 87 -5.47 -3.82 18.92
N PRO A 88 -5.25 -4.93 19.66
CA PRO A 88 -5.88 -6.22 19.36
C PRO A 88 -7.41 -6.18 19.36
N GLU A 89 -8.04 -5.26 20.11
CA GLU A 89 -9.50 -5.11 20.15
C GLU A 89 -10.10 -4.64 18.81
N LYS A 90 -9.27 -4.11 17.93
CA LYS A 90 -9.69 -3.75 16.56
C LYS A 90 -9.86 -4.98 15.66
N ILE A 91 -9.29 -6.13 15.98
CA ILE A 91 -9.53 -7.39 15.29
C ILE A 91 -10.87 -7.95 15.77
N LYS A 92 -11.80 -8.16 14.85
CA LYS A 92 -13.16 -8.63 15.17
C LYS A 92 -13.33 -10.13 14.97
N SER A 93 -12.70 -10.67 13.95
CA SER A 93 -12.68 -12.11 13.72
C SER A 93 -11.52 -12.48 12.81
N VAL A 94 -11.02 -13.70 12.98
CA VAL A 94 -9.99 -14.30 12.14
C VAL A 94 -10.48 -15.69 11.72
N SER A 95 -10.40 -15.98 10.43
CA SER A 95 -10.63 -17.32 9.89
C SER A 95 -9.50 -17.69 8.93
N VAL A 96 -9.17 -18.96 8.91
CA VAL A 96 -8.17 -19.56 8.02
C VAL A 96 -8.82 -20.72 7.28
N ASN A 97 -8.74 -20.71 5.96
CA ASN A 97 -9.31 -21.73 5.09
C ASN A 97 -10.81 -22.01 5.38
N GLY A 98 -11.55 -20.89 5.68
CA GLY A 98 -12.99 -20.94 5.97
C GLY A 98 -13.37 -21.35 7.39
N GLN A 99 -12.41 -21.65 8.26
CA GLN A 99 -12.64 -22.04 9.66
C GLN A 99 -12.19 -20.93 10.61
N THR A 100 -12.96 -20.64 11.66
CA THR A 100 -12.54 -19.70 12.72
C THR A 100 -11.23 -20.16 13.33
N ALA A 101 -10.25 -19.27 13.37
CA ALA A 101 -8.91 -19.56 13.86
C ALA A 101 -8.60 -18.83 15.16
N ARG A 102 -7.88 -19.50 16.07
CA ARG A 102 -7.22 -18.86 17.20
C ARG A 102 -5.91 -18.25 16.70
N TYR A 103 -5.58 -17.08 17.21
CA TYR A 103 -4.34 -16.37 16.93
C TYR A 103 -3.76 -15.81 18.23
N GLU A 104 -2.49 -15.48 18.22
CA GLU A 104 -1.85 -14.65 19.23
C GLU A 104 -1.61 -13.25 18.66
N PHE A 105 -1.58 -12.25 19.53
CA PHE A 105 -1.26 -10.89 19.16
C PHE A 105 -0.10 -10.39 20.03
N HIS A 106 1.04 -10.10 19.39
CA HIS A 106 2.24 -9.67 20.07
C HIS A 106 3.02 -8.66 19.22
N ASN A 107 3.45 -7.54 19.80
CA ASN A 107 4.28 -6.52 19.13
C ASN A 107 3.83 -6.16 17.70
N GLU A 108 2.56 -5.79 17.53
CA GLU A 108 1.97 -5.46 16.22
C GLU A 108 1.79 -6.66 15.26
N HIS A 109 2.01 -7.88 15.71
CA HIS A 109 1.88 -9.08 14.90
C HIS A 109 0.64 -9.90 15.27
N ILE A 110 -0.06 -10.37 14.24
CA ILE A 110 -1.10 -11.41 14.32
C ILE A 110 -0.41 -12.72 13.96
N ILE A 111 -0.30 -13.62 14.92
CA ILE A 111 0.43 -14.89 14.80
C ILE A 111 -0.57 -16.02 14.67
N LEU A 112 -0.54 -16.69 13.55
CA LEU A 112 -1.41 -17.82 13.20
C LEU A 112 -0.59 -19.12 13.28
N PRO A 113 -0.94 -20.07 14.17
CA PRO A 113 -0.15 -21.28 14.37
C PRO A 113 -0.20 -22.20 13.13
N GLU A 114 0.89 -22.89 12.88
CA GLU A 114 1.09 -23.85 11.78
C GLU A 114 -0.09 -24.81 11.57
N LYS A 115 -0.69 -25.33 12.65
CA LYS A 115 -1.83 -26.27 12.59
C LYS A 115 -3.05 -25.77 11.80
N ASN A 116 -3.16 -24.46 11.58
CA ASN A 116 -4.24 -23.84 10.81
C ASN A 116 -3.89 -23.68 9.32
N ILE A 117 -2.64 -23.90 8.96
CA ILE A 117 -2.06 -23.65 7.65
C ILE A 117 -1.83 -24.98 6.94
N VAL A 118 -1.97 -24.99 5.63
CA VAL A 118 -1.78 -26.19 4.80
C VAL A 118 -0.71 -25.96 3.73
N GLU A 119 -0.15 -27.03 3.20
CA GLU A 119 0.65 -26.99 1.98
C GLU A 119 -0.24 -26.52 0.81
N GLY A 120 0.32 -25.73 -0.09
CA GLY A 120 -0.39 -25.14 -1.22
C GLY A 120 -1.17 -23.89 -0.84
N LYS A 121 -2.39 -23.77 -1.35
CA LYS A 121 -3.20 -22.56 -1.26
C LYS A 121 -3.79 -22.36 0.14
N ASN A 122 -3.55 -21.17 0.70
CA ASN A 122 -4.12 -20.71 1.95
C ASN A 122 -4.96 -19.45 1.74
N ASN A 123 -5.92 -19.26 2.63
CA ASN A 123 -6.82 -18.11 2.66
C ASN A 123 -7.03 -17.67 4.12
N ILE A 124 -6.64 -16.45 4.44
CA ILE A 124 -6.86 -15.84 5.76
C ILE A 124 -7.84 -14.70 5.59
N THR A 125 -8.97 -14.73 6.29
CA THR A 125 -9.95 -13.63 6.31
C THR A 125 -9.99 -12.99 7.69
N ILE A 126 -9.81 -11.68 7.75
CA ILE A 126 -9.82 -10.89 8.99
C ILE A 126 -10.84 -9.77 8.85
N LYS A 127 -11.76 -9.67 9.81
CA LYS A 127 -12.62 -8.49 10.00
C LYS A 127 -12.00 -7.60 11.06
N PHE A 128 -11.93 -6.31 10.79
CA PHE A 128 -11.23 -5.38 11.66
C PHE A 128 -11.84 -3.97 11.64
N ILE A 129 -11.47 -3.14 12.60
CA ILE A 129 -11.64 -1.70 12.52
C ILE A 129 -10.34 -1.11 11.97
N ALA A 130 -10.43 -0.38 10.88
CA ALA A 130 -9.29 0.26 10.24
C ALA A 130 -8.58 1.25 11.19
N GLY A 131 -7.26 1.30 11.08
CA GLY A 131 -6.47 2.31 11.79
C GLY A 131 -6.63 3.70 11.18
N ASN A 132 -6.31 4.71 11.96
CA ASN A 132 -6.46 6.11 11.53
C ASN A 132 -5.14 6.81 11.20
N GLN A 133 -3.98 6.18 11.47
CA GLN A 133 -2.68 6.85 11.29
C GLN A 133 -2.35 7.15 9.82
N SER A 134 -2.84 6.30 8.91
CA SER A 134 -2.61 6.42 7.47
C SER A 134 -3.90 6.68 6.69
N LEU A 135 -5.00 6.91 7.39
CA LEU A 135 -6.30 7.26 6.86
C LEU A 135 -6.58 8.73 7.16
N ASN A 136 -6.16 9.60 6.26
CA ASN A 136 -6.38 11.04 6.38
C ASN A 136 -7.83 11.35 5.99
N ARG A 137 -8.66 11.81 6.94
CA ARG A 137 -10.08 12.04 6.65
C ARG A 137 -10.68 13.23 7.41
N ASN A 138 -11.66 13.83 6.78
CA ASN A 138 -12.66 14.72 7.38
C ASN A 138 -14.07 14.24 7.00
N ASP A 139 -15.11 15.04 7.19
CA ASP A 139 -16.50 14.67 6.86
C ASP A 139 -16.82 14.83 5.36
N GLU A 140 -15.87 15.26 4.53
CA GLU A 140 -16.09 15.48 3.09
C GLU A 140 -15.25 14.59 2.19
N PHE A 141 -14.07 14.15 2.66
CA PHE A 141 -13.21 13.23 1.91
C PHE A 141 -12.24 12.48 2.83
N LEU A 142 -11.68 11.42 2.30
CA LEU A 142 -10.56 10.71 2.88
C LEU A 142 -9.59 10.22 1.80
N TYR A 143 -8.34 10.04 2.20
CA TYR A 143 -7.32 9.37 1.39
C TYR A 143 -6.39 8.53 2.25
N THR A 144 -5.84 7.48 1.67
CA THR A 144 -4.79 6.67 2.28
C THR A 144 -3.42 7.22 1.93
N LEU A 145 -2.48 7.11 2.88
CA LEU A 145 -1.08 7.45 2.66
C LEU A 145 -0.20 6.46 3.43
N LEU A 146 0.24 5.42 2.74
CA LEU A 146 0.83 4.23 3.35
C LEU A 146 2.37 4.22 3.35
N VAL A 147 3.01 5.25 2.79
CA VAL A 147 4.47 5.40 2.81
C VAL A 147 4.98 5.75 4.20
N PRO A 148 6.16 5.23 4.61
CA PRO A 148 6.97 4.21 3.91
C PRO A 148 6.55 2.76 4.23
N ASP A 149 5.97 2.50 5.41
CA ASP A 149 5.65 1.19 5.99
C ASP A 149 4.37 1.25 6.84
N ARG A 150 3.33 1.94 6.33
CA ARG A 150 2.13 2.28 7.08
C ARG A 150 0.89 1.50 6.69
N ALA A 151 0.96 0.55 5.75
CA ALA A 151 -0.21 -0.27 5.42
C ALA A 151 -0.70 -1.04 6.64
N ARG A 152 0.21 -1.56 7.45
CA ARG A 152 -0.09 -2.21 8.73
C ARG A 152 -0.78 -1.32 9.77
N THR A 153 -0.77 0.00 9.60
CA THR A 153 -1.53 0.92 10.45
C THR A 153 -2.96 1.13 9.98
N LEU A 154 -3.32 0.57 8.83
CA LEU A 154 -4.65 0.65 8.23
C LEU A 154 -5.35 -0.70 8.22
N PHE A 155 -4.67 -1.76 7.76
CA PHE A 155 -5.20 -3.12 7.65
C PHE A 155 -4.11 -4.17 7.93
N PRO A 156 -4.48 -5.40 8.35
CA PRO A 156 -3.53 -6.50 8.50
C PRO A 156 -2.89 -6.88 7.16
N CYS A 157 -1.55 -7.01 7.10
CA CYS A 157 -0.84 -7.37 5.87
C CYS A 157 0.55 -7.96 6.17
N PHE A 158 1.26 -8.34 5.14
CA PHE A 158 2.72 -8.53 5.19
C PHE A 158 3.37 -7.21 4.78
N GLU A 159 3.85 -6.43 5.74
CA GLU A 159 4.38 -5.08 5.51
C GLU A 159 5.86 -5.12 5.11
N GLN A 160 6.10 -5.41 3.85
CA GLN A 160 7.45 -5.34 3.30
C GLN A 160 7.42 -5.07 1.78
N PRO A 161 8.28 -4.16 1.27
CA PRO A 161 8.18 -3.68 -0.11
C PRO A 161 8.53 -4.71 -1.18
N ASN A 162 9.36 -5.70 -0.86
CA ASN A 162 9.79 -6.73 -1.81
C ASN A 162 8.84 -7.96 -1.87
N LEU A 163 7.79 -7.98 -1.07
CA LEU A 163 6.71 -8.98 -1.14
C LEU A 163 5.51 -8.35 -1.83
N LYS A 164 5.59 -8.24 -3.16
CA LYS A 164 4.54 -7.64 -3.96
C LYS A 164 3.29 -8.52 -4.03
N ALA A 165 2.13 -7.89 -4.09
CA ALA A 165 0.84 -8.56 -4.15
C ALA A 165 -0.11 -7.87 -5.13
N THR A 166 -1.09 -8.60 -5.67
CA THR A 166 -2.23 -7.98 -6.34
C THR A 166 -3.26 -7.54 -5.31
N PHE A 167 -3.88 -6.39 -5.54
CA PHE A 167 -4.92 -5.83 -4.67
C PHE A 167 -6.25 -5.77 -5.41
N SER A 168 -7.30 -6.32 -4.80
CA SER A 168 -8.70 -6.11 -5.20
C SER A 168 -9.36 -5.26 -4.14
N LEU A 169 -10.05 -4.19 -4.54
CA LEU A 169 -10.68 -3.25 -3.61
C LEU A 169 -12.18 -3.14 -3.85
N ARG A 170 -12.95 -3.16 -2.77
CA ARG A 170 -14.36 -2.81 -2.73
C ARG A 170 -14.60 -1.79 -1.61
N LEU A 171 -15.32 -0.73 -1.93
CA LEU A 171 -15.67 0.35 -1.00
C LEU A 171 -17.18 0.49 -0.91
N ASP A 172 -17.71 0.54 0.31
CA ASP A 172 -19.05 1.09 0.56
C ASP A 172 -18.87 2.53 1.05
N ILE A 173 -19.44 3.49 0.31
CA ILE A 173 -19.28 4.93 0.51
C ILE A 173 -20.63 5.65 0.46
N PRO A 174 -20.76 6.89 0.98
CA PRO A 174 -21.94 7.72 0.75
C PRO A 174 -22.22 7.89 -0.75
N THR A 175 -23.50 7.89 -1.14
CA THR A 175 -23.94 7.91 -2.56
C THR A 175 -23.35 9.08 -3.34
N GLU A 176 -23.24 10.27 -2.72
CA GLU A 176 -22.71 11.48 -3.35
C GLU A 176 -21.18 11.51 -3.51
N TRP A 177 -20.47 10.56 -2.87
CA TRP A 177 -19.03 10.53 -2.92
C TRP A 177 -18.54 9.83 -4.19
N LYS A 178 -17.40 10.28 -4.72
CA LYS A 178 -16.64 9.57 -5.76
C LYS A 178 -15.53 8.77 -5.09
N ALA A 179 -15.07 7.72 -5.77
CA ALA A 179 -13.95 6.90 -5.35
C ALA A 179 -12.91 6.76 -6.47
N VAL A 180 -11.64 6.80 -6.10
CA VAL A 180 -10.50 6.59 -6.98
C VAL A 180 -9.54 5.64 -6.29
N SER A 181 -8.94 4.71 -7.04
CA SER A 181 -7.91 3.80 -6.56
C SER A 181 -6.89 3.52 -7.66
N ASN A 182 -5.95 2.62 -7.44
CA ASN A 182 -4.88 2.27 -8.38
C ASN A 182 -5.39 1.79 -9.76
N THR A 183 -6.60 1.25 -9.84
CA THR A 183 -7.18 0.73 -11.07
C THR A 183 -8.55 1.36 -11.35
N TYR A 184 -9.15 1.02 -12.48
CA TYR A 184 -10.46 1.52 -12.86
C TYR A 184 -11.60 0.79 -12.14
N ILE A 185 -12.74 1.48 -12.03
CA ILE A 185 -13.99 0.95 -11.48
C ILE A 185 -14.58 -0.05 -12.48
N THR A 186 -14.89 -1.26 -11.99
CA THR A 186 -15.55 -2.32 -12.77
C THR A 186 -17.03 -2.39 -12.48
N LYS A 187 -17.47 -1.95 -11.29
CA LYS A 187 -18.88 -2.01 -10.89
C LYS A 187 -19.20 -0.93 -9.87
N GLU A 188 -20.34 -0.28 -10.04
CA GLU A 188 -20.98 0.57 -9.03
C GLU A 188 -22.42 0.13 -8.80
N GLU A 189 -22.85 0.04 -7.55
CA GLU A 189 -24.20 -0.33 -7.15
C GLU A 189 -24.65 0.59 -6.01
N THR A 190 -25.77 1.29 -6.23
CA THR A 190 -26.36 2.17 -5.22
C THR A 190 -27.52 1.49 -4.51
N LYS A 191 -27.52 1.53 -3.18
CA LYS A 191 -28.61 1.05 -2.35
C LYS A 191 -28.90 2.04 -1.22
N GLY A 192 -30.00 2.77 -1.34
CA GLY A 192 -30.32 3.85 -0.41
C GLY A 192 -29.25 4.95 -0.43
N ASN A 193 -28.71 5.30 0.73
CA ASN A 193 -27.70 6.33 0.90
C ASN A 193 -26.26 5.79 0.78
N CYS A 194 -26.09 4.54 0.37
CA CYS A 194 -24.80 3.89 0.23
C CYS A 194 -24.56 3.46 -1.22
N LYS A 195 -23.34 3.66 -1.70
CA LYS A 195 -22.86 3.19 -2.99
C LYS A 195 -21.69 2.23 -2.79
N THR A 196 -21.80 1.03 -3.34
CA THR A 196 -20.70 0.06 -3.41
C THR A 196 -19.93 0.25 -4.70
N VAL A 197 -18.63 0.50 -4.58
CA VAL A 197 -17.71 0.66 -5.70
C VAL A 197 -16.70 -0.48 -5.69
N THR A 198 -16.58 -1.19 -6.81
CA THR A 198 -15.62 -2.30 -6.99
C THR A 198 -14.60 -1.94 -8.06
N PHE A 199 -13.33 -2.13 -7.75
CA PHE A 199 -12.22 -1.86 -8.66
C PHE A 199 -11.66 -3.15 -9.28
N ALA A 200 -11.07 -3.02 -10.48
CA ALA A 200 -10.29 -4.11 -11.07
C ALA A 200 -9.10 -4.48 -10.17
N PRO A 201 -8.64 -5.72 -10.19
CA PRO A 201 -7.38 -6.07 -9.52
C PRO A 201 -6.20 -5.26 -10.06
N THR A 202 -5.23 -4.98 -9.19
CA THR A 202 -3.98 -4.32 -9.60
C THR A 202 -3.01 -5.34 -10.22
N GLU A 203 -2.00 -4.84 -10.94
CA GLU A 203 -0.75 -5.59 -11.11
C GLU A 203 -0.08 -5.77 -9.73
N PRO A 204 0.89 -6.69 -9.58
CA PRO A 204 1.60 -6.86 -8.32
C PRO A 204 2.33 -5.59 -7.90
N LEU A 205 2.01 -5.05 -6.73
CA LEU A 205 2.63 -3.85 -6.17
C LEU A 205 2.94 -3.99 -4.69
N SER A 206 3.85 -3.15 -4.20
CA SER A 206 4.18 -3.06 -2.78
C SER A 206 3.03 -2.44 -1.99
N THR A 207 2.89 -2.81 -0.72
CA THR A 207 1.83 -2.32 0.17
C THR A 207 1.72 -0.80 0.21
N TYR A 208 2.85 -0.09 0.24
CA TYR A 208 2.86 1.38 0.34
C TYR A 208 2.38 2.11 -0.94
N LEU A 209 2.32 1.41 -2.09
CA LEU A 209 1.79 1.95 -3.35
C LEU A 209 0.28 1.74 -3.49
N PHE A 210 -0.32 0.88 -2.67
CA PHE A 210 -1.77 0.74 -2.63
C PHE A 210 -2.42 2.02 -2.10
N SER A 211 -3.44 2.49 -2.80
CA SER A 211 -4.11 3.75 -2.45
C SER A 211 -5.57 3.75 -2.84
N PHE A 212 -6.36 4.45 -2.06
CA PHE A 212 -7.68 4.90 -2.46
C PHE A 212 -8.00 6.28 -1.86
N VAL A 213 -8.80 7.01 -2.62
CA VAL A 213 -9.36 8.30 -2.24
C VAL A 213 -10.87 8.23 -2.44
N THR A 214 -11.64 8.77 -1.50
CA THR A 214 -13.09 8.90 -1.69
C THR A 214 -13.60 10.17 -1.02
N GLY A 215 -14.64 10.77 -1.60
CA GLY A 215 -15.20 12.02 -1.08
C GLY A 215 -16.08 12.78 -2.06
N LYS A 216 -16.47 13.97 -1.65
CA LYS A 216 -17.19 14.95 -2.49
C LYS A 216 -16.17 15.61 -3.46
N LEU A 217 -15.77 14.87 -4.48
CA LEU A 217 -14.77 15.29 -5.46
C LEU A 217 -15.42 15.76 -6.74
N GLU A 218 -14.92 16.84 -7.33
CA GLU A 218 -15.16 17.17 -8.73
C GLU A 218 -14.30 16.28 -9.63
N HIS A 219 -14.64 16.22 -10.91
CA HIS A 219 -13.98 15.33 -11.87
C HIS A 219 -13.95 15.95 -13.26
N GLN A 220 -12.80 15.89 -13.90
CA GLN A 220 -12.59 16.29 -15.28
C GLN A 220 -11.74 15.25 -16.00
N GLU A 221 -12.09 14.97 -17.27
CA GLU A 221 -11.35 14.04 -18.13
C GLU A 221 -10.65 14.78 -19.25
N TYR A 222 -9.50 14.27 -19.65
CA TYR A 222 -8.73 14.72 -20.81
C TYR A 222 -8.34 13.51 -21.66
N ILE A 223 -8.52 13.62 -22.95
CA ILE A 223 -8.20 12.57 -23.91
C ILE A 223 -7.23 13.12 -24.94
N GLU A 224 -6.07 12.48 -25.09
CA GLU A 224 -5.09 12.77 -26.12
C GLU A 224 -4.65 11.46 -26.80
N GLY A 225 -4.97 11.32 -28.07
CA GLY A 225 -4.78 10.07 -28.78
C GLY A 225 -5.57 8.92 -28.14
N ASN A 226 -4.88 7.88 -27.73
CA ASN A 226 -5.45 6.72 -27.04
C ASN A 226 -5.38 6.83 -25.51
N ARG A 227 -4.82 7.91 -24.97
CA ARG A 227 -4.63 8.11 -23.54
C ARG A 227 -5.78 8.91 -22.97
N LYS A 228 -6.42 8.35 -21.95
CA LYS A 228 -7.42 9.02 -21.13
C LYS A 228 -6.81 9.25 -19.76
N ILE A 229 -6.87 10.50 -19.26
CA ILE A 229 -6.41 10.93 -17.96
C ILE A 229 -7.55 11.59 -17.23
N SER A 230 -7.77 11.25 -15.97
CA SER A 230 -8.80 11.86 -15.13
C SER A 230 -8.15 12.65 -14.00
N ALA A 231 -8.66 13.86 -13.79
CA ALA A 231 -8.37 14.69 -12.64
C ALA A 231 -9.54 14.66 -11.66
N TYR A 232 -9.24 14.43 -10.39
CA TYR A 232 -10.20 14.56 -9.30
C TYR A 232 -9.71 15.65 -8.36
N TYR A 233 -10.61 16.54 -7.91
CA TYR A 233 -10.21 17.71 -7.16
C TYR A 233 -11.33 18.23 -6.26
N ARG A 234 -11.01 19.19 -5.40
CA ARG A 234 -11.96 19.88 -4.52
C ARG A 234 -11.98 21.39 -4.71
N GLU A 235 -11.16 21.93 -5.61
CA GLU A 235 -11.12 23.36 -5.90
C GLU A 235 -12.44 23.81 -6.54
N THR A 236 -12.93 24.98 -6.14
CA THR A 236 -14.19 25.58 -6.62
C THR A 236 -13.98 26.92 -7.32
N ASP A 237 -12.78 27.53 -7.19
CA ASP A 237 -12.43 28.73 -7.93
C ASP A 237 -12.26 28.40 -9.40
N SER A 238 -13.15 28.97 -10.24
CA SER A 238 -13.18 28.71 -11.69
C SER A 238 -11.87 29.06 -12.39
N LYS A 239 -11.14 30.09 -11.92
CA LYS A 239 -9.84 30.50 -12.50
C LYS A 239 -8.76 29.45 -12.23
N LYS A 240 -8.75 28.87 -11.03
CA LYS A 240 -7.86 27.78 -10.68
C LYS A 240 -8.23 26.50 -11.41
N VAL A 241 -9.52 26.14 -11.45
CA VAL A 241 -10.02 24.97 -12.19
C VAL A 241 -9.66 25.05 -13.68
N ALA A 242 -9.70 26.24 -14.29
CA ALA A 242 -9.27 26.42 -15.68
C ALA A 242 -7.80 26.06 -15.94
N GLN A 243 -6.94 26.00 -14.89
CA GLN A 243 -5.55 25.55 -15.05
C GLN A 243 -5.44 24.04 -15.31
N LEU A 244 -6.50 23.26 -15.10
CA LEU A 244 -6.50 21.82 -15.39
C LEU A 244 -6.10 21.52 -16.85
N ASP A 245 -6.47 22.36 -17.81
CA ASP A 245 -6.06 22.21 -19.21
C ASP A 245 -4.53 22.23 -19.35
N THR A 246 -3.87 23.13 -18.62
CA THR A 246 -2.40 23.22 -18.60
C THR A 246 -1.79 22.02 -17.86
N ILE A 247 -2.37 21.63 -16.73
CA ILE A 247 -1.92 20.49 -15.93
C ILE A 247 -2.02 19.19 -16.74
N PHE A 248 -3.11 18.93 -17.43
CA PHE A 248 -3.27 17.76 -18.31
C PHE A 248 -2.19 17.73 -19.41
N LYS A 249 -1.93 18.87 -20.07
CA LYS A 249 -0.86 18.95 -21.08
C LYS A 249 0.52 18.69 -20.49
N GLN A 250 0.81 19.20 -19.28
CA GLN A 250 2.08 18.93 -18.59
C GLN A 250 2.22 17.44 -18.23
N VAL A 251 1.15 16.82 -17.72
CA VAL A 251 1.11 15.37 -17.42
C VAL A 251 1.36 14.56 -18.69
N THR A 252 0.62 14.84 -19.77
CA THR A 252 0.75 14.10 -21.04
C THR A 252 2.13 14.27 -21.65
N ALA A 253 2.66 15.49 -21.67
CA ALA A 253 4.01 15.76 -22.18
C ALA A 253 5.08 15.03 -21.37
N SER A 254 4.95 15.00 -20.04
CA SER A 254 5.87 14.28 -19.16
C SER A 254 5.82 12.76 -19.41
N LEU A 255 4.62 12.20 -19.53
CA LEU A 255 4.44 10.78 -19.84
C LEU A 255 5.07 10.42 -21.21
N ASN A 256 4.74 11.17 -22.27
CA ASN A 256 5.24 10.93 -23.62
C ASN A 256 6.78 11.03 -23.67
N TRP A 257 7.34 12.08 -23.04
CA TRP A 257 8.81 12.27 -23.02
C TRP A 257 9.51 11.13 -22.28
N LEU A 258 8.98 10.69 -21.15
CA LEU A 258 9.60 9.61 -20.37
C LEU A 258 9.44 8.24 -21.03
N GLU A 259 8.34 7.97 -21.72
CA GLU A 259 8.17 6.76 -22.53
C GLU A 259 9.16 6.72 -23.70
N GLU A 260 9.36 7.83 -24.40
CA GLU A 260 10.33 7.98 -25.46
C GLU A 260 11.76 7.83 -24.92
N TYR A 261 12.13 8.58 -23.87
CA TYR A 261 13.45 8.55 -23.25
C TYR A 261 13.85 7.17 -22.74
N THR A 262 12.93 6.45 -22.15
CA THR A 262 13.18 5.12 -21.56
C THR A 262 12.92 3.98 -22.51
N ASN A 263 12.30 4.23 -23.65
CA ASN A 263 11.80 3.24 -24.62
C ASN A 263 10.90 2.17 -23.97
N VAL A 264 10.13 2.56 -22.95
CA VAL A 264 9.16 1.66 -22.28
C VAL A 264 7.86 2.41 -22.07
N PRO A 265 6.73 1.88 -22.56
CA PRO A 265 5.43 2.48 -22.35
C PRO A 265 5.03 2.49 -20.85
N TYR A 266 4.09 3.37 -20.49
CA TYR A 266 3.53 3.39 -19.13
C TYR A 266 2.84 2.05 -18.81
N PRO A 267 3.29 1.30 -17.79
CA PRO A 267 2.91 -0.10 -17.62
C PRO A 267 1.58 -0.31 -16.88
N PHE A 268 1.00 0.75 -16.29
CA PHE A 268 -0.19 0.61 -15.46
C PHE A 268 -1.48 0.87 -16.24
N ALA A 269 -2.60 0.37 -15.74
CA ALA A 269 -3.90 0.39 -16.40
C ALA A 269 -4.43 1.80 -16.73
N LYS A 270 -4.09 2.80 -15.91
CA LYS A 270 -4.50 4.20 -16.07
C LYS A 270 -3.51 5.15 -15.41
N TYR A 271 -3.57 6.42 -15.79
CA TYR A 271 -2.92 7.53 -15.08
C TYR A 271 -3.97 8.56 -14.68
N ASP A 272 -4.48 8.46 -13.46
CA ASP A 272 -5.33 9.50 -12.88
C ASP A 272 -4.54 10.26 -11.82
N PHE A 273 -4.94 11.48 -11.53
CA PHE A 273 -4.39 12.26 -10.43
C PHE A 273 -5.48 12.93 -9.59
N ILE A 274 -5.20 13.08 -8.32
CA ILE A 274 -6.12 13.64 -7.35
C ILE A 274 -5.44 14.82 -6.67
N ILE A 275 -6.04 16.01 -6.78
CA ILE A 275 -5.54 17.25 -6.17
C ILE A 275 -6.32 17.49 -4.88
N LEU A 276 -5.64 17.41 -3.76
CA LEU A 276 -6.26 17.43 -2.43
C LEU A 276 -5.81 18.64 -1.61
N PRO A 277 -6.75 19.36 -0.97
CA PRO A 277 -6.41 20.45 -0.05
C PRO A 277 -5.67 19.90 1.18
N GLY A 278 -4.56 20.54 1.51
CA GLY A 278 -3.77 20.20 2.68
C GLY A 278 -3.08 18.82 2.61
N PHE A 279 -2.87 18.27 1.41
CA PHE A 279 -2.05 17.07 1.25
C PHE A 279 -0.62 17.34 1.77
N GLN A 280 -0.11 16.46 2.64
CA GLN A 280 1.10 16.74 3.43
C GLN A 280 2.42 16.72 2.63
N TYR A 281 2.44 16.16 1.41
CA TYR A 281 3.58 16.17 0.49
C TYR A 281 3.26 17.00 -0.74
N GLY A 282 4.24 17.31 -1.57
CA GLY A 282 3.99 17.89 -2.89
C GLY A 282 3.19 16.94 -3.78
N GLY A 283 3.59 15.68 -3.79
CA GLY A 283 2.92 14.59 -4.48
C GLY A 283 3.25 13.25 -3.84
N MET A 284 2.44 12.24 -4.17
CA MET A 284 2.72 10.83 -3.90
C MET A 284 2.28 10.00 -5.10
N GLU A 285 3.22 9.30 -5.68
CA GLU A 285 3.12 8.57 -6.94
C GLU A 285 2.51 7.17 -6.78
N HIS A 286 1.30 7.08 -6.23
CA HIS A 286 0.57 5.82 -6.26
C HIS A 286 0.27 5.42 -7.71
N THR A 287 0.51 4.16 -8.06
CA THR A 287 0.24 3.65 -9.41
C THR A 287 -1.20 3.89 -9.81
N GLY A 288 -1.44 4.55 -10.95
CA GLY A 288 -2.77 4.84 -11.47
C GLY A 288 -3.61 5.87 -10.69
N ALA A 289 -3.11 6.42 -9.57
CA ALA A 289 -3.84 7.35 -8.72
C ALA A 289 -2.88 8.29 -7.97
N THR A 290 -2.13 9.11 -8.70
CA THR A 290 -1.14 10.02 -8.12
C THR A 290 -1.82 11.12 -7.31
N LEU A 291 -1.41 11.33 -6.07
CA LEU A 291 -1.92 12.41 -5.22
C LEU A 291 -1.03 13.65 -5.32
N TYR A 292 -1.64 14.83 -5.35
CA TYR A 292 -0.95 16.10 -5.36
C TYR A 292 -1.53 17.08 -4.35
N ASN A 293 -0.68 17.95 -3.83
CA ASN A 293 -1.08 19.10 -3.01
C ASN A 293 -1.70 20.20 -3.89
N ASP A 294 -2.85 20.71 -3.49
CA ASP A 294 -3.61 21.72 -4.24
C ASP A 294 -2.83 23.00 -4.48
N THR A 295 -2.09 23.49 -3.48
CA THR A 295 -1.33 24.76 -3.58
C THR A 295 -0.14 24.67 -4.53
N GLN A 296 0.34 23.48 -4.85
CA GLN A 296 1.42 23.26 -5.81
C GLN A 296 0.92 23.00 -7.23
N MET A 297 -0.33 22.58 -7.36
CA MET A 297 -0.96 22.31 -8.65
C MET A 297 -1.77 23.51 -9.17
N PHE A 298 -2.55 24.16 -8.31
CA PHE A 298 -3.32 25.35 -8.64
C PHE A 298 -2.55 26.60 -8.20
N LEU A 299 -1.82 27.19 -9.14
CA LEU A 299 -1.00 28.37 -8.91
C LEU A 299 -1.85 29.65 -8.79
N SER A 300 -1.24 30.74 -8.35
CA SER A 300 -1.85 32.07 -8.36
C SER A 300 -2.22 32.53 -9.77
N GLU A 301 -2.99 33.62 -9.92
CA GLU A 301 -3.37 34.16 -11.25
C GLU A 301 -2.15 34.63 -12.08
N ASN A 302 -1.08 35.05 -11.43
CA ASN A 302 0.15 35.52 -12.06
C ASN A 302 1.33 34.73 -11.47
N PRO A 303 1.48 33.45 -11.81
CA PRO A 303 2.58 32.66 -11.30
C PRO A 303 3.91 33.15 -11.86
N THR A 304 4.94 33.03 -11.06
CA THR A 304 6.30 33.23 -11.54
C THR A 304 6.75 32.08 -12.41
N PRO A 305 7.72 32.27 -13.33
CA PRO A 305 8.29 31.17 -14.12
C PRO A 305 8.85 30.03 -13.25
N ASP A 306 9.32 30.34 -12.05
CA ASP A 306 9.84 29.37 -11.09
C ASP A 306 8.73 28.51 -10.47
N GLU A 307 7.55 29.07 -10.19
CA GLU A 307 6.39 28.32 -9.72
C GLU A 307 5.85 27.39 -10.81
N GLU A 308 5.78 27.83 -12.05
CA GLU A 308 5.39 26.98 -13.19
C GLU A 308 6.38 25.84 -13.43
N LEU A 309 7.69 26.14 -13.32
CA LEU A 309 8.73 25.13 -13.43
C LEU A 309 8.63 24.10 -12.31
N ARG A 310 8.40 24.50 -11.07
CA ARG A 310 8.24 23.59 -9.92
C ARG A 310 7.05 22.67 -10.10
N ARG A 311 5.90 23.16 -10.60
CA ARG A 311 4.75 22.32 -10.91
C ARG A 311 5.10 21.28 -11.98
N THR A 312 5.77 21.69 -13.05
CA THR A 312 6.20 20.77 -14.11
C THR A 312 7.17 19.71 -13.59
N GLN A 313 8.14 20.12 -12.76
CA GLN A 313 9.08 19.19 -12.12
C GLN A 313 8.37 18.19 -11.21
N LEU A 314 7.42 18.64 -10.38
CA LEU A 314 6.65 17.78 -9.51
C LEU A 314 5.92 16.68 -10.30
N ILE A 315 5.27 17.06 -11.41
CA ILE A 315 4.56 16.12 -12.30
C ILE A 315 5.54 15.12 -12.92
N ALA A 316 6.66 15.58 -13.46
CA ALA A 316 7.64 14.72 -14.15
C ALA A 316 8.33 13.75 -13.18
N VAL A 317 8.70 14.22 -11.97
CA VAL A 317 9.35 13.39 -10.94
C VAL A 317 8.44 12.25 -10.47
N SER A 318 7.15 12.51 -10.27
CA SER A 318 6.20 11.47 -9.87
C SER A 318 6.21 10.28 -10.84
N TYR A 319 6.26 10.52 -12.15
CA TYR A 319 6.35 9.42 -13.14
C TYR A 319 7.70 8.70 -13.11
N THR A 320 8.79 9.42 -12.91
CA THR A 320 10.16 8.83 -12.84
C THR A 320 10.25 7.83 -11.68
N HIS A 321 9.68 8.18 -10.52
CA HIS A 321 9.65 7.29 -9.35
C HIS A 321 8.79 6.05 -9.58
N LEU A 322 7.62 6.18 -10.19
CA LEU A 322 6.78 5.03 -10.58
C LEU A 322 7.56 3.99 -11.40
N ARG A 323 8.43 4.46 -12.30
CA ARG A 323 9.27 3.57 -13.11
C ARG A 323 10.38 2.89 -12.30
N ALA A 324 11.00 3.56 -11.36
CA ALA A 324 12.05 2.97 -10.54
C ALA A 324 11.56 1.73 -9.77
N HIS A 325 10.29 1.69 -9.43
CA HIS A 325 9.67 0.54 -8.75
C HIS A 325 9.51 -0.70 -9.64
N GLU A 326 9.44 -0.54 -10.97
CA GLU A 326 9.35 -1.65 -11.92
C GLU A 326 10.72 -2.29 -12.19
N THR A 327 11.78 -1.49 -12.26
CA THR A 327 13.13 -1.98 -12.59
C THR A 327 13.78 -2.79 -11.46
N LEU A 328 13.33 -2.65 -10.22
CA LEU A 328 13.80 -3.43 -9.06
C LEU A 328 13.11 -4.80 -8.93
N ALA A 329 12.22 -5.16 -9.84
CA ALA A 329 11.42 -6.39 -9.78
C ALA A 329 11.95 -7.52 -10.69
N ASN A 330 13.01 -7.27 -11.49
CA ASN A 330 13.64 -8.25 -12.38
C ASN A 330 15.03 -8.62 -11.89
#